data_4a62b344de38c9d708902a4de6b3093b
#
_entry.id   4a62b344de38c9d708902a4de6b3093b
#
_cell.length_a   1.000
_cell.length_b   1.000
_cell.length_c   1.000
_cell.angle_alpha   90.00
_cell.angle_beta   90.00
_cell.angle_gamma   90.00
#
_symmetry.space_group_name_H-M   'P 1'
#
loop_
_entity.id
_entity.type
_entity.pdbx_description
1 polymer ?
#
loop_
_entity_poly.entity_id
_entity_poly.type
_entity_poly.pdbx_seq_one_letter_code
_entity_poly.pdbx_strand_id
1 'polypeptide(L)'
;MTDLLNIPVTLNEGTESSLADISPNGLILLVNTASECGLTPQYRGLQKLQETYGARGFTVLGAPCNQFNGQEPGSDKQIASFCALTYAISFPLLAKIDVNGENAHPLYRELTQVEDADGEAGDVAWNFEKFLISPEGEVIERIRPRVEPTSFEMTKLIEAHLPR
;
A
#
# COMPACT_ATOMS: atom_id res chain seq x y z
N MET A 1 -8.28 12.16 -16.09
CA MET A 1 -7.86 11.42 -14.91
C MET A 1 -6.83 10.36 -15.32
N THR A 2 -5.71 10.29 -14.62
CA THR A 2 -4.68 9.31 -14.93
C THR A 2 -5.16 7.92 -14.52
N ASP A 3 -4.89 6.94 -15.37
CA ASP A 3 -5.25 5.54 -15.10
C ASP A 3 -4.22 4.92 -14.15
N LEU A 4 -4.56 4.82 -12.88
CA LEU A 4 -3.67 4.27 -11.84
C LEU A 4 -3.20 2.85 -12.17
N LEU A 5 -4.05 2.04 -12.81
CA LEU A 5 -3.74 0.64 -13.08
C LEU A 5 -2.56 0.45 -14.01
N ASN A 6 -2.30 1.42 -14.90
CA ASN A 6 -1.28 1.30 -15.94
C ASN A 6 -0.03 2.15 -15.68
N ILE A 7 0.05 2.84 -14.55
CA ILE A 7 1.28 3.56 -14.19
C ILE A 7 2.40 2.56 -13.93
N PRO A 8 3.57 2.68 -14.59
CA PRO A 8 4.68 1.76 -14.35
C PRO A 8 5.17 1.83 -12.90
N VAL A 9 5.36 0.67 -12.30
CA VAL A 9 5.94 0.55 -10.96
C VAL A 9 7.10 -0.46 -11.01
N THR A 10 8.02 -0.37 -10.06
CA THR A 10 9.13 -1.31 -9.94
C THR A 10 8.94 -2.15 -8.70
N LEU A 11 8.94 -3.47 -8.87
CA LEU A 11 8.84 -4.39 -7.74
C LEU A 11 10.16 -4.43 -6.98
N ASN A 12 10.10 -4.93 -5.76
CA ASN A 12 11.25 -4.99 -4.85
C ASN A 12 12.49 -5.64 -5.47
N GLU A 13 12.30 -6.69 -6.29
CA GLU A 13 13.40 -7.40 -6.96
C GLU A 13 13.88 -6.71 -8.24
N GLY A 14 13.30 -5.57 -8.60
CA GLY A 14 13.73 -4.78 -9.76
C GLY A 14 12.91 -4.98 -11.03
N THR A 15 11.93 -5.87 -11.02
CA THR A 15 11.07 -6.11 -12.19
C THR A 15 10.06 -4.99 -12.35
N GLU A 16 9.88 -4.49 -13.56
CA GLU A 16 8.83 -3.51 -13.84
C GLU A 16 7.46 -4.18 -13.93
N SER A 17 6.43 -3.49 -13.44
CA SER A 17 5.07 -4.00 -13.39
C SER A 17 4.06 -2.84 -13.39
N SER A 18 2.82 -3.13 -13.03
CA SER A 18 1.75 -2.15 -12.86
C SER A 18 0.74 -2.73 -11.85
N LEU A 19 -0.17 -1.90 -11.34
CA LEU A 19 -1.23 -2.42 -10.48
C LEU A 19 -2.07 -3.47 -11.20
N ALA A 20 -2.33 -3.25 -12.50
CA ALA A 20 -3.10 -4.20 -13.31
C ALA A 20 -2.42 -5.57 -13.39
N ASP A 21 -1.09 -5.59 -13.47
CA ASP A 21 -0.33 -6.85 -13.55
C ASP A 21 -0.15 -7.51 -12.18
N ILE A 22 -0.01 -6.70 -11.13
CA ILE A 22 0.17 -7.19 -9.75
C ILE A 22 -1.10 -7.87 -9.26
N SER A 23 -2.25 -7.30 -9.56
CA SER A 23 -3.55 -7.85 -9.12
C SER A 23 -4.59 -7.71 -10.23
N PRO A 24 -4.53 -8.58 -11.25
CA PRO A 24 -5.47 -8.50 -12.39
C PRO A 24 -6.92 -8.59 -11.93
N ASN A 25 -7.70 -7.57 -12.28
CA ASN A 25 -9.11 -7.47 -11.90
C ASN A 25 -9.36 -7.55 -10.38
N GLY A 26 -8.35 -7.22 -9.58
CA GLY A 26 -8.42 -7.34 -8.12
C GLY A 26 -8.56 -6.02 -7.40
N LEU A 27 -8.95 -6.15 -6.13
CA LEU A 27 -9.00 -5.05 -5.16
C LEU A 27 -7.63 -4.92 -4.53
N ILE A 28 -7.07 -3.70 -4.50
CA ILE A 28 -5.72 -3.47 -3.98
C ILE A 28 -5.76 -2.54 -2.76
N LEU A 29 -5.08 -2.94 -1.69
CA LEU A 29 -4.79 -2.05 -0.56
C LEU A 29 -3.30 -1.65 -0.65
N LEU A 30 -3.05 -0.43 -1.11
CA LEU A 30 -1.71 0.11 -1.24
C LEU A 30 -1.32 0.83 0.05
N VAL A 31 -0.16 0.49 0.60
CA VAL A 31 0.29 0.99 1.91
C VAL A 31 1.75 1.39 1.81
N ASN A 32 2.09 2.62 2.20
CA ASN A 32 3.49 2.99 2.33
C ASN A 32 4.02 2.46 3.67
N THR A 33 5.15 1.78 3.64
CA THR A 33 5.63 0.98 4.76
C THR A 33 7.00 1.41 5.26
N ALA A 34 7.33 1.01 6.50
CA ALA A 34 8.62 1.25 7.11
C ALA A 34 8.93 0.15 8.13
N SER A 35 10.23 -0.12 8.33
CA SER A 35 10.70 -1.20 9.21
C SER A 35 10.99 -0.74 10.64
N GLU A 36 11.09 0.57 10.88
CA GLU A 36 11.53 1.13 12.16
C GLU A 36 10.53 2.14 12.75
N CYS A 37 9.27 2.01 12.42
CA CYS A 37 8.19 2.87 12.89
C CYS A 37 7.45 2.25 14.09
N GLY A 38 6.88 3.07 14.96
CA GLY A 38 5.98 2.57 15.99
C GLY A 38 4.77 1.84 15.44
N LEU A 39 4.38 2.14 14.18
CA LEU A 39 3.27 1.46 13.50
C LEU A 39 3.71 0.21 12.72
N THR A 40 5.00 -0.11 12.68
CA THR A 40 5.51 -1.28 11.93
C THR A 40 4.78 -2.59 12.30
N PRO A 41 4.32 -2.81 13.54
CA PRO A 41 3.51 -4.00 13.84
C PRO A 41 2.22 -4.13 13.03
N GLN A 42 1.77 -3.08 12.36
CA GLN A 42 0.63 -3.19 11.43
C GLN A 42 0.89 -4.19 10.29
N TYR A 43 2.15 -4.53 10.01
CA TYR A 43 2.47 -5.60 9.07
C TYR A 43 1.72 -6.90 9.39
N ARG A 44 1.54 -7.23 10.67
CA ARG A 44 0.79 -8.44 11.06
C ARG A 44 -0.65 -8.39 10.57
N GLY A 45 -1.30 -7.26 10.77
CA GLY A 45 -2.68 -7.08 10.32
C GLY A 45 -2.79 -7.08 8.80
N LEU A 46 -1.84 -6.45 8.11
CA LEU A 46 -1.80 -6.44 6.65
C LEU A 46 -1.64 -7.86 6.12
N GLN A 47 -0.75 -8.66 6.70
CA GLN A 47 -0.55 -10.05 6.30
C GLN A 47 -1.81 -10.88 6.57
N LYS A 48 -2.48 -10.64 7.68
CA LYS A 48 -3.74 -11.31 8.00
C LYS A 48 -4.82 -11.00 6.96
N LEU A 49 -4.91 -9.74 6.51
CA LEU A 49 -5.83 -9.37 5.43
C LEU A 49 -5.51 -10.14 4.15
N GLN A 50 -4.21 -10.23 3.81
CA GLN A 50 -3.78 -10.95 2.62
C GLN A 50 -4.17 -12.43 2.70
N GLU A 51 -3.97 -13.06 3.84
CA GLU A 51 -4.33 -14.47 4.04
C GLU A 51 -5.84 -14.68 3.99
N THR A 52 -6.60 -13.76 4.57
CA THR A 52 -8.05 -13.87 4.65
C THR A 52 -8.74 -13.63 3.31
N TYR A 53 -8.28 -12.64 2.55
CA TYR A 53 -8.99 -12.19 1.35
C TYR A 53 -8.26 -12.45 0.04
N GLY A 54 -7.00 -12.90 0.09
CA GLY A 54 -6.18 -13.07 -1.12
C GLY A 54 -6.83 -13.96 -2.16
N ALA A 55 -7.41 -15.09 -1.75
CA ALA A 55 -8.08 -16.02 -2.67
C ALA A 55 -9.38 -15.44 -3.26
N ARG A 56 -9.86 -14.31 -2.73
CA ARG A 56 -11.08 -13.66 -3.19
C ARG A 56 -10.80 -12.42 -4.06
N GLY A 57 -9.58 -12.32 -4.60
CA GLY A 57 -9.21 -11.23 -5.50
C GLY A 57 -8.76 -9.96 -4.79
N PHE A 58 -8.09 -10.09 -3.65
CA PHE A 58 -7.57 -8.98 -2.88
C PHE A 58 -6.05 -9.08 -2.74
N THR A 59 -5.35 -7.97 -2.92
CA THR A 59 -3.90 -7.91 -2.77
C THR A 59 -3.50 -6.71 -1.91
N VAL A 60 -2.73 -6.94 -0.86
CA VAL A 60 -2.01 -5.88 -0.16
C VAL A 60 -0.73 -5.61 -0.97
N LEU A 61 -0.43 -4.34 -1.23
CA LEU A 61 0.79 -3.93 -1.91
C LEU A 61 1.54 -2.97 -1.01
N GLY A 62 2.73 -3.35 -0.57
CA GLY A 62 3.58 -2.50 0.27
C GLY A 62 4.49 -1.62 -0.57
N ALA A 63 4.61 -0.36 -0.20
CA ALA A 63 5.49 0.61 -0.85
C ALA A 63 6.45 1.20 0.19
N PRO A 64 7.64 0.59 0.38
CA PRO A 64 8.62 1.09 1.34
C PRO A 64 9.03 2.53 1.03
N CYS A 65 9.06 3.37 2.06
CA CYS A 65 9.36 4.79 1.92
C CYS A 65 10.16 5.29 3.12
N ASN A 66 11.25 6.04 2.86
CA ASN A 66 12.15 6.53 3.91
C ASN A 66 11.90 8.00 4.30
N GLN A 67 10.79 8.60 3.86
CA GLN A 67 10.56 10.03 4.04
C GLN A 67 10.07 10.42 5.44
N PHE A 68 9.64 9.46 6.24
CA PHE A 68 9.07 9.75 7.57
C PHE A 68 10.10 9.40 8.65
N ASN A 69 10.86 10.42 9.06
CA ASN A 69 11.94 10.31 10.06
C ASN A 69 13.04 9.29 9.69
N GLY A 70 13.22 8.99 8.41
CA GLY A 70 14.23 8.02 8.00
C GLY A 70 13.99 6.62 8.58
N GLN A 71 12.74 6.22 8.76
CA GLN A 71 12.39 4.95 9.41
C GLN A 71 12.41 3.74 8.46
N GLU A 72 12.85 3.94 7.22
CA GLU A 72 13.09 2.85 6.26
C GLU A 72 14.45 3.03 5.57
N PRO A 73 15.57 2.97 6.33
CA PRO A 73 16.90 3.28 5.77
C PRO A 73 17.52 2.13 4.98
N GLY A 74 16.97 0.92 5.09
CA GLY A 74 17.56 -0.27 4.46
C GLY A 74 17.45 -0.29 2.94
N SER A 75 18.21 -1.17 2.32
CA SER A 75 18.10 -1.46 0.89
C SER A 75 16.82 -2.27 0.63
N ASP A 76 16.41 -2.34 -0.63
CA ASP A 76 15.25 -3.15 -1.02
C ASP A 76 15.43 -4.61 -0.57
N LYS A 77 16.63 -5.15 -0.69
CA LYS A 77 16.93 -6.52 -0.26
C LYS A 77 16.80 -6.67 1.26
N GLN A 78 17.29 -5.70 2.02
CA GLN A 78 17.19 -5.72 3.49
C GLN A 78 15.72 -5.61 3.94
N ILE A 79 14.94 -4.78 3.26
CA ILE A 79 13.51 -4.62 3.54
C ILE A 79 12.77 -5.93 3.29
N ALA A 80 13.03 -6.57 2.14
CA ALA A 80 12.40 -7.85 1.82
C ALA A 80 12.73 -8.92 2.86
N SER A 81 14.00 -8.97 3.30
CA SER A 81 14.44 -9.93 4.34
C SER A 81 13.75 -9.65 5.67
N PHE A 82 13.66 -8.38 6.08
CA PHE A 82 12.97 -7.99 7.30
C PHE A 82 11.50 -8.44 7.28
N CYS A 83 10.81 -8.15 6.18
CA CYS A 83 9.41 -8.51 6.03
C CYS A 83 9.20 -10.03 6.08
N ALA A 84 10.05 -10.78 5.39
CA ALA A 84 9.95 -12.24 5.35
C ALA A 84 10.25 -12.88 6.70
N LEU A 85 11.33 -12.44 7.36
CA LEU A 85 11.82 -13.07 8.58
C LEU A 85 11.04 -12.64 9.83
N THR A 86 10.63 -11.38 9.90
CA THR A 86 9.97 -10.85 11.10
C THR A 86 8.47 -11.04 11.07
N TYR A 87 7.84 -10.89 9.90
CA TYR A 87 6.37 -10.90 9.79
C TYR A 87 5.82 -11.96 8.83
N ALA A 88 6.69 -12.75 8.21
CA ALA A 88 6.30 -13.78 7.23
C ALA A 88 5.38 -13.21 6.14
N ILE A 89 5.74 -12.04 5.61
CA ILE A 89 4.94 -11.32 4.61
C ILE A 89 4.92 -12.12 3.30
N SER A 90 3.71 -12.33 2.75
CA SER A 90 3.53 -12.99 1.46
C SER A 90 2.99 -12.06 0.38
N PHE A 91 2.58 -10.84 0.72
CA PHE A 91 2.11 -9.89 -0.29
C PHE A 91 3.29 -9.18 -0.97
N PRO A 92 3.09 -8.65 -2.20
CA PRO A 92 4.16 -8.01 -2.94
C PRO A 92 4.60 -6.67 -2.34
N LEU A 93 5.87 -6.35 -2.55
CA LEU A 93 6.47 -5.07 -2.18
C LEU A 93 7.00 -4.38 -3.43
N LEU A 94 6.85 -3.06 -3.48
CA LEU A 94 7.56 -2.24 -4.47
C LEU A 94 8.99 -2.01 -4.01
N ALA A 95 9.87 -1.61 -4.92
CA ALA A 95 11.14 -1.00 -4.58
C ALA A 95 10.85 0.29 -3.80
N LYS A 96 11.80 0.70 -2.95
CA LYS A 96 11.63 1.93 -2.14
C LYS A 96 11.34 3.13 -3.03
N ILE A 97 10.35 3.94 -2.66
CA ILE A 97 9.92 5.12 -3.41
C ILE A 97 9.72 6.32 -2.48
N ASP A 98 9.63 7.49 -3.08
CA ASP A 98 9.11 8.68 -2.38
C ASP A 98 7.61 8.78 -2.66
N VAL A 99 6.86 9.16 -1.65
CA VAL A 99 5.40 9.32 -1.74
C VAL A 99 4.97 10.79 -1.72
N ASN A 100 5.83 11.67 -1.23
CA ASN A 100 5.58 13.12 -1.13
C ASN A 100 6.68 13.90 -1.80
N GLY A 101 6.37 15.15 -2.19
CA GLY A 101 7.34 16.09 -2.68
C GLY A 101 7.63 15.95 -4.16
N GLU A 102 8.67 16.67 -4.61
CA GLU A 102 8.97 16.80 -6.02
C GLU A 102 9.44 15.49 -6.67
N ASN A 103 10.00 14.56 -5.87
CA ASN A 103 10.46 13.26 -6.36
C ASN A 103 9.44 12.14 -6.12
N ALA A 104 8.22 12.49 -5.74
CA ALA A 104 7.18 11.49 -5.50
C ALA A 104 6.95 10.64 -6.75
N HIS A 105 6.78 9.34 -6.53
CA HIS A 105 6.45 8.40 -7.60
C HIS A 105 5.15 8.87 -8.29
N PRO A 106 5.04 8.72 -9.62
CA PRO A 106 3.83 9.16 -10.35
C PRO A 106 2.53 8.61 -9.77
N LEU A 107 2.55 7.39 -9.25
CA LEU A 107 1.39 6.80 -8.58
C LEU A 107 0.94 7.67 -7.39
N TYR A 108 1.88 8.08 -6.55
CA TYR A 108 1.55 8.89 -5.37
C TYR A 108 1.29 10.36 -5.71
N ARG A 109 1.76 10.86 -6.84
CA ARG A 109 1.36 12.19 -7.31
C ARG A 109 -0.14 12.26 -7.55
N GLU A 110 -0.73 11.18 -8.05
CA GLU A 110 -2.18 11.09 -8.22
C GLU A 110 -2.87 10.86 -6.88
N LEU A 111 -2.36 9.93 -6.07
CA LEU A 111 -3.00 9.54 -4.81
C LEU A 111 -3.05 10.67 -3.78
N THR A 112 -2.02 11.53 -3.72
CA THR A 112 -2.02 12.65 -2.78
C THR A 112 -3.08 13.70 -3.08
N GLN A 113 -3.67 13.68 -4.27
CA GLN A 113 -4.76 14.58 -4.62
C GLN A 113 -6.13 14.06 -4.20
N VAL A 114 -6.20 12.81 -3.74
CA VAL A 114 -7.46 12.19 -3.32
C VAL A 114 -7.78 12.61 -1.89
N GLU A 115 -9.03 13.00 -1.65
CA GLU A 115 -9.52 13.34 -0.31
C GLU A 115 -9.79 12.08 0.51
N ASP A 116 -9.59 12.19 1.83
CA ASP A 116 -10.02 11.15 2.76
C ASP A 116 -11.52 11.33 3.10
N ALA A 117 -12.02 10.52 4.04
CA ALA A 117 -13.43 10.57 4.43
C ALA A 117 -13.84 11.91 5.06
N ASP A 118 -12.86 12.68 5.56
CA ASP A 118 -13.10 14.00 6.15
C ASP A 118 -12.93 15.15 5.14
N GLY A 119 -12.68 14.83 3.87
CA GLY A 119 -12.51 15.80 2.80
C GLY A 119 -11.11 16.40 2.71
N GLU A 120 -10.11 15.76 3.29
CA GLU A 120 -8.74 16.28 3.29
C GLU A 120 -7.85 15.52 2.30
N ALA A 121 -7.23 16.27 1.38
CA ALA A 121 -6.22 15.78 0.45
C ALA A 121 -4.84 16.28 0.90
N GLY A 122 -3.83 16.07 0.07
CA GLY A 122 -2.46 16.53 0.30
C GLY A 122 -1.51 15.40 0.62
N ASP A 123 -0.36 15.74 1.18
CA ASP A 123 0.71 14.79 1.44
C ASP A 123 0.26 13.59 2.27
N VAL A 124 0.86 12.43 1.98
CA VAL A 124 0.76 11.25 2.86
C VAL A 124 1.26 11.67 4.24
N ALA A 125 0.46 11.40 5.26
CA ALA A 125 0.69 11.96 6.60
C ALA A 125 1.81 11.27 7.37
N TRP A 126 1.97 9.97 7.18
CA TRP A 126 2.95 9.16 7.90
C TRP A 126 3.07 7.76 7.30
N ASN A 127 3.96 6.94 7.83
CA ASN A 127 4.05 5.52 7.47
C ASN A 127 2.70 4.82 7.71
N PHE A 128 2.40 3.85 6.88
CA PHE A 128 1.19 3.01 6.97
C PHE A 128 -0.12 3.74 6.68
N GLU A 129 -0.07 4.78 5.87
CA GLU A 129 -1.28 5.33 5.25
C GLU A 129 -1.71 4.39 4.13
N LYS A 130 -3.02 4.23 3.95
CA LYS A 130 -3.59 3.22 3.06
C LYS A 130 -4.50 3.86 2.02
N PHE A 131 -4.49 3.27 0.82
CA PHE A 131 -5.42 3.60 -0.26
C PHE A 131 -6.05 2.31 -0.75
N LEU A 132 -7.37 2.23 -0.69
CA LEU A 132 -8.09 1.09 -1.25
C LEU A 132 -8.47 1.42 -2.69
N ILE A 133 -7.98 0.62 -3.64
CA ILE A 133 -8.12 0.88 -5.08
C ILE A 133 -8.95 -0.23 -5.70
N SER A 134 -10.00 0.16 -6.44
CA SER A 134 -10.92 -0.78 -7.07
C SER A 134 -10.29 -1.52 -8.26
N PRO A 135 -10.91 -2.62 -8.70
CA PRO A 135 -10.47 -3.30 -9.92
C PRO A 135 -10.47 -2.41 -11.17
N GLU A 136 -11.23 -1.32 -11.16
CA GLU A 136 -11.30 -0.36 -12.27
C GLU A 136 -10.28 0.77 -12.13
N GLY A 137 -9.48 0.77 -11.04
CA GLY A 137 -8.44 1.77 -10.84
C GLY A 137 -8.90 3.05 -10.14
N GLU A 138 -10.06 3.03 -9.50
CA GLU A 138 -10.55 4.16 -8.73
C GLU A 138 -10.21 4.01 -7.26
N VAL A 139 -9.86 5.11 -6.59
CA VAL A 139 -9.64 5.09 -5.14
C VAL A 139 -10.99 5.06 -4.45
N ILE A 140 -11.27 3.96 -3.76
CA ILE A 140 -12.51 3.80 -3.00
C ILE A 140 -12.46 4.63 -1.73
N GLU A 141 -11.33 4.56 -1.01
CA GLU A 141 -11.12 5.32 0.21
C GLU A 141 -9.64 5.49 0.50
N ARG A 142 -9.30 6.66 1.05
CA ARG A 142 -7.99 6.97 1.61
C ARG A 142 -8.11 6.84 3.12
N ILE A 143 -7.31 5.95 3.71
CA ILE A 143 -7.39 5.59 5.13
C ILE A 143 -6.12 6.03 5.83
N ARG A 144 -6.24 6.85 6.85
CA ARG A 144 -5.08 7.44 7.53
C ARG A 144 -4.30 6.40 8.34
N PRO A 145 -3.01 6.70 8.66
CA PRO A 145 -2.06 5.69 9.19
C PRO A 145 -2.50 4.91 10.42
N ARG A 146 -3.17 5.55 11.37
CA ARG A 146 -3.47 4.92 12.66
C ARG A 146 -4.60 3.90 12.62
N VAL A 147 -5.34 3.83 11.52
CA VAL A 147 -6.41 2.85 11.39
C VAL A 147 -5.79 1.46 11.24
N GLU A 148 -6.06 0.58 12.20
CA GLU A 148 -5.51 -0.77 12.19
C GLU A 148 -6.06 -1.59 11.02
N PRO A 149 -5.19 -2.36 10.31
CA PRO A 149 -5.63 -3.13 9.15
C PRO A 149 -6.76 -4.11 9.41
N THR A 150 -6.80 -4.70 10.61
CA THR A 150 -7.83 -5.68 10.96
C THR A 150 -8.97 -5.10 11.78
N SER A 151 -9.08 -3.77 11.85
CA SER A 151 -10.21 -3.12 12.51
C SER A 151 -11.53 -3.47 11.82
N PHE A 152 -12.63 -3.35 12.56
CA PHE A 152 -13.96 -3.62 12.01
C PHE A 152 -14.24 -2.74 10.79
N GLU A 153 -13.89 -1.45 10.84
CA GLU A 153 -14.14 -0.54 9.71
C GLU A 153 -13.37 -0.95 8.46
N MET A 154 -12.11 -1.42 8.62
CA MET A 154 -11.29 -1.88 7.48
C MET A 154 -11.83 -3.16 6.87
N THR A 155 -12.15 -4.15 7.71
CA THR A 155 -12.65 -5.43 7.19
C THR A 155 -14.01 -5.27 6.53
N LYS A 156 -14.87 -4.43 7.10
CA LYS A 156 -16.17 -4.11 6.50
C LYS A 156 -16.00 -3.43 5.14
N LEU A 157 -15.10 -2.48 5.05
CA LEU A 157 -14.80 -1.76 3.81
C LEU A 157 -14.30 -2.71 2.72
N ILE A 158 -13.34 -3.57 3.06
CA ILE A 158 -12.78 -4.54 2.12
C ILE A 158 -13.86 -5.51 1.65
N GLU A 159 -14.63 -6.08 2.56
CA GLU A 159 -15.67 -7.06 2.22
C GLU A 159 -16.76 -6.46 1.32
N ALA A 160 -17.06 -5.18 1.50
CA ALA A 160 -18.04 -4.49 0.67
C ALA A 160 -17.58 -4.31 -0.79
N HIS A 161 -16.28 -4.40 -1.05
CA HIS A 161 -15.71 -4.08 -2.37
C HIS A 161 -14.94 -5.23 -3.02
N LEU A 162 -14.95 -6.42 -2.43
CA LEU A 162 -14.28 -7.58 -3.05
C LEU A 162 -14.88 -7.88 -4.42
N PRO A 163 -14.04 -8.29 -5.40
CA PRO A 163 -14.55 -8.71 -6.72
C PRO A 163 -15.49 -9.89 -6.58
N ARG A 164 -16.44 -9.98 -7.49
CA ARG A 164 -17.38 -11.08 -7.54
C ARG A 164 -16.87 -12.25 -8.35
#